data_bde3f8b42543dbdaa8e5540657cf7f55
#
_entry.id   bde3f8b42543dbdaa8e5540657cf7f55
#
_cell.length_a   1.000
_cell.length_b   1.000
_cell.length_c   1.000
_cell.angle_alpha   90.00
_cell.angle_beta   90.00
_cell.angle_gamma   90.00
#
_symmetry.space_group_name_H-M   'P 1'
#
loop_
_entity.id
_entity.type
_entity.pdbx_description
1 polymer ?
#
loop_
_entity_poly.entity_id
_entity_poly.type
_entity_poly.pdbx_seq_one_letter_code
_entity_poly.pdbx_strand_id
1 'polypeptide(L)'
;MKITATIGCAAMAAILCGCDTTTARETQLDRKAMSSELEPQDVRRTVEKMVDSMLADQEFIAEVGGKRPVLDITGIKNRSSMHLDMASITDSIRTKLIRSRRFRFMDRTTSADDLQFMNDQALNGMTDQAKAIRTGQQSAAQMYLYGALTEMRQTVDGVTDRYYKFTLNLKDLKSGEIIWTDEQEIRKESERSVF
;
A
#
# COMPACT_ATOMS: atom_id res chain seq x y z
N MET A 1 -22.44 60.21 57.30
CA MET A 1 -21.50 59.72 58.32
C MET A 1 -21.30 58.22 58.05
N LYS A 2 -20.25 57.95 57.35
CA LYS A 2 -19.17 56.99 57.66
C LYS A 2 -19.68 55.58 58.11
N ILE A 3 -19.37 54.53 57.48
CA ILE A 3 -18.07 53.80 57.57
C ILE A 3 -17.97 52.73 56.50
N THR A 4 -16.86 52.69 55.85
CA THR A 4 -16.34 51.68 54.92
C THR A 4 -16.01 50.36 55.62
N ALA A 5 -16.34 49.24 55.02
CA ALA A 5 -15.73 47.95 55.36
C ALA A 5 -15.41 47.20 54.07
N THR A 6 -14.16 47.13 53.75
CA THR A 6 -13.53 46.29 52.73
C THR A 6 -13.45 44.87 53.24
N ILE A 7 -14.02 43.95 52.48
CA ILE A 7 -13.77 42.51 52.65
C ILE A 7 -13.09 42.00 51.40
N GLY A 8 -11.82 41.64 51.56
CA GLY A 8 -11.00 41.02 50.53
C GLY A 8 -11.45 39.59 50.28
N CYS A 9 -11.74 39.27 49.03
CA CYS A 9 -11.99 37.92 48.58
C CYS A 9 -10.73 37.41 47.89
N ALA A 10 -10.02 36.51 48.55
CA ALA A 10 -8.87 35.81 48.02
C ALA A 10 -9.32 34.86 46.95
N ALA A 11 -9.01 35.16 45.70
CA ALA A 11 -9.19 34.28 44.57
C ALA A 11 -8.11 33.19 44.55
N MET A 12 -8.51 31.97 44.89
CA MET A 12 -7.71 30.76 44.82
C MET A 12 -7.71 30.28 43.38
N ALA A 13 -6.65 30.62 42.65
CA ALA A 13 -6.43 30.12 41.29
C ALA A 13 -6.05 28.62 41.34
N ALA A 14 -6.99 27.77 41.03
CA ALA A 14 -6.72 26.36 40.77
C ALA A 14 -6.05 26.24 39.39
N ILE A 15 -4.74 25.99 39.38
CA ILE A 15 -3.98 25.60 38.18
C ILE A 15 -4.38 24.16 37.84
N LEU A 16 -5.30 24.00 36.88
CA LEU A 16 -5.56 22.74 36.21
C LEU A 16 -4.37 22.49 35.27
N CYS A 17 -3.43 21.70 35.74
CA CYS A 17 -2.39 21.12 34.89
C CYS A 17 -3.07 20.09 33.97
N GLY A 18 -3.60 20.54 32.84
CA GLY A 18 -4.07 19.69 31.77
C GLY A 18 -2.85 18.98 31.18
N CYS A 19 -2.69 17.68 31.47
CA CYS A 19 -1.81 16.83 30.69
C CYS A 19 -2.39 16.72 29.27
N ASP A 20 -1.94 17.61 28.41
CA ASP A 20 -2.16 17.50 26.98
C ASP A 20 -1.37 16.30 26.50
N THR A 21 -1.99 15.12 26.50
CA THR A 21 -1.51 13.95 25.74
C THR A 21 -1.75 14.23 24.27
N THR A 22 -1.03 15.23 23.76
CA THR A 22 -0.96 15.46 22.32
C THR A 22 -0.40 14.20 21.70
N THR A 23 -1.22 13.53 20.95
CA THR A 23 -0.89 12.39 20.10
C THR A 23 0.25 12.80 19.14
N ALA A 24 1.48 12.70 19.63
CA ALA A 24 2.71 12.91 18.87
C ALA A 24 2.88 11.86 17.75
N ARG A 25 1.83 11.11 17.41
CA ARG A 25 1.89 10.00 16.45
C ARG A 25 1.73 10.47 15.01
N GLU A 26 1.05 11.57 14.75
CA GLU A 26 0.88 12.08 13.39
C GLU A 26 2.04 12.95 12.92
N THR A 27 2.69 13.68 13.81
CA THR A 27 3.83 14.55 13.47
C THR A 27 5.13 13.79 13.18
N GLN A 28 5.25 12.51 13.55
CA GLN A 28 6.44 11.72 13.23
C GLN A 28 6.39 11.13 11.81
N LEU A 29 5.22 11.00 11.21
CA LEU A 29 5.07 10.49 9.84
C LEU A 29 5.53 11.51 8.79
N ASP A 30 5.53 12.80 9.12
CA ASP A 30 5.95 13.89 8.23
C ASP A 30 7.38 14.39 8.49
N ARG A 31 8.10 13.85 9.46
CA ARG A 31 9.53 14.12 9.57
C ARG A 31 10.19 13.59 8.31
N LYS A 32 10.63 14.52 7.46
CA LYS A 32 11.54 14.23 6.36
C LYS A 32 12.68 13.40 6.94
N ALA A 33 12.64 12.11 6.73
CA ALA A 33 13.66 11.23 7.22
C ALA A 33 14.96 11.63 6.55
N MET A 34 15.92 12.04 7.35
CA MET A 34 17.29 12.34 6.93
C MET A 34 18.09 11.02 6.83
N SER A 35 17.41 9.93 6.49
CA SER A 35 18.04 8.65 6.29
C SER A 35 18.59 8.56 4.87
N SER A 36 19.84 8.18 4.77
CA SER A 36 20.48 7.84 3.49
C SER A 36 19.95 6.54 2.89
N GLU A 37 19.04 5.87 3.56
CA GLU A 37 18.43 4.62 3.15
C GLU A 37 16.98 4.83 2.71
N LEU A 38 16.50 3.90 1.89
CA LEU A 38 15.12 3.88 1.45
C LEU A 38 14.22 3.52 2.64
N GLU A 39 13.25 4.38 2.93
CA GLU A 39 12.30 4.13 3.99
C GLU A 39 11.01 3.49 3.48
N PRO A 40 10.31 2.71 4.33
CA PRO A 40 9.03 2.13 3.95
C PRO A 40 7.99 3.16 3.48
N GLN A 41 8.07 4.39 3.99
CA GLN A 41 7.19 5.48 3.58
C GLN A 41 7.47 5.95 2.15
N ASP A 42 8.74 5.99 1.74
CA ASP A 42 9.13 6.36 0.37
C ASP A 42 8.54 5.37 -0.63
N VAL A 43 8.67 4.07 -0.31
CA VAL A 43 8.12 3.00 -1.14
C VAL A 43 6.60 3.10 -1.21
N ARG A 44 5.94 3.32 -0.08
CA ARG A 44 4.48 3.47 -0.04
C ARG A 44 4.00 4.64 -0.89
N ARG A 45 4.59 5.83 -0.73
CA ARG A 45 4.24 7.03 -1.53
C ARG A 45 4.44 6.78 -3.02
N THR A 46 5.54 6.12 -3.37
CA THR A 46 5.85 5.78 -4.76
C THR A 46 4.80 4.86 -5.35
N VAL A 47 4.47 3.79 -4.64
CA VAL A 47 3.45 2.82 -5.06
C VAL A 47 2.07 3.47 -5.18
N GLU A 48 1.70 4.30 -4.21
CA GLU A 48 0.44 5.03 -4.25
C GLU A 48 0.35 5.95 -5.47
N LYS A 49 1.43 6.68 -5.79
CA LYS A 49 1.51 7.54 -6.95
C LYS A 49 1.40 6.75 -8.26
N MET A 50 2.06 5.59 -8.36
CA MET A 50 1.98 4.74 -9.55
C MET A 50 0.58 4.17 -9.75
N VAL A 51 -0.08 3.72 -8.68
CA VAL A 51 -1.46 3.24 -8.76
C VAL A 51 -2.42 4.37 -9.12
N ASP A 52 -2.20 5.58 -8.61
CA ASP A 52 -3.00 6.76 -9.00
C ASP A 52 -2.80 7.11 -10.48
N SER A 53 -1.56 7.04 -10.98
CA SER A 53 -1.24 7.22 -12.40
C SER A 53 -2.02 6.23 -13.26
N MET A 54 -2.01 4.94 -12.90
CA MET A 54 -2.77 3.92 -13.61
C MET A 54 -4.27 4.19 -13.61
N LEU A 55 -4.83 4.61 -12.47
CA LEU A 55 -6.26 4.88 -12.34
C LEU A 55 -6.70 6.19 -13.02
N ALA A 56 -5.76 7.11 -13.26
CA ALA A 56 -5.98 8.37 -13.95
C ALA A 56 -5.80 8.26 -15.49
N ASP A 57 -5.18 7.20 -15.96
CA ASP A 57 -4.96 6.94 -17.38
C ASP A 57 -6.28 6.61 -18.06
N GLN A 58 -6.77 7.57 -18.84
CA GLN A 58 -8.10 7.48 -19.47
C GLN A 58 -8.13 6.47 -20.62
N GLU A 59 -7.02 6.31 -21.35
CA GLU A 59 -6.93 5.34 -22.45
C GLU A 59 -6.98 3.93 -21.90
N PHE A 60 -6.16 3.67 -20.88
CA PHE A 60 -6.18 2.40 -20.17
C PHE A 60 -7.55 2.10 -19.54
N ILE A 61 -8.16 3.08 -18.87
CA ILE A 61 -9.49 2.91 -18.26
C ILE A 61 -10.57 2.67 -19.31
N ALA A 62 -10.47 3.27 -20.49
CA ALA A 62 -11.38 3.01 -21.60
C ALA A 62 -11.23 1.60 -22.16
N GLU A 63 -10.00 1.10 -22.26
CA GLU A 63 -9.70 -0.26 -22.71
C GLU A 63 -10.20 -1.32 -21.72
N VAL A 64 -9.93 -1.13 -20.43
CA VAL A 64 -10.45 -1.98 -19.35
C VAL A 64 -11.97 -1.91 -19.24
N GLY A 65 -12.54 -0.78 -19.61
CA GLY A 65 -13.93 -0.43 -19.92
C GLY A 65 -15.00 -1.13 -19.10
N GLY A 66 -15.31 -0.68 -17.91
CA GLY A 66 -16.51 -1.11 -17.16
C GLY A 66 -16.61 -2.62 -16.83
N LYS A 67 -15.79 -3.45 -17.44
CA LYS A 67 -15.81 -4.93 -17.33
C LYS A 67 -15.31 -5.45 -15.99
N ARG A 68 -14.61 -4.62 -15.21
CA ARG A 68 -14.01 -4.99 -13.93
C ARG A 68 -13.25 -6.32 -14.02
N PRO A 69 -12.17 -6.39 -14.80
CA PRO A 69 -11.43 -7.64 -15.00
C PRO A 69 -10.89 -8.19 -13.69
N VAL A 70 -10.70 -9.49 -13.64
CA VAL A 70 -10.06 -10.16 -12.51
C VAL A 70 -8.55 -9.98 -12.64
N LEU A 71 -7.97 -9.30 -11.66
CA LEU A 71 -6.55 -8.99 -11.57
C LEU A 71 -5.89 -9.88 -10.52
N ASP A 72 -4.73 -10.40 -10.84
CA ASP A 72 -3.83 -11.06 -9.91
C ASP A 72 -2.57 -10.21 -9.70
N ILE A 73 -2.10 -10.12 -8.47
CA ILE A 73 -0.84 -9.43 -8.13
C ILE A 73 0.08 -10.46 -7.51
N THR A 74 1.01 -10.94 -8.30
CA THR A 74 2.09 -11.79 -7.82
C THR A 74 3.37 -11.35 -8.52
N GLY A 75 4.51 -11.53 -7.90
CA GLY A 75 5.78 -11.28 -8.56
C GLY A 75 6.32 -9.86 -8.48
N ILE A 76 5.90 -9.05 -7.50
CA ILE A 76 6.63 -7.84 -7.16
C ILE A 76 7.90 -8.26 -6.40
N LYS A 77 9.04 -8.06 -7.06
CA LYS A 77 10.33 -8.58 -6.59
C LYS A 77 11.16 -7.47 -5.96
N ASN A 78 11.75 -7.76 -4.81
CA ASN A 78 12.81 -6.93 -4.27
C ASN A 78 14.16 -7.37 -4.86
N ARG A 79 14.79 -6.48 -5.60
CA ARG A 79 16.15 -6.64 -6.17
C ARG A 79 17.11 -5.58 -5.61
N SER A 80 16.73 -4.95 -4.49
CA SER A 80 17.59 -4.04 -3.75
C SER A 80 18.31 -4.78 -2.63
N SER A 81 19.31 -4.12 -2.04
CA SER A 81 20.00 -4.61 -0.85
C SER A 81 19.17 -4.45 0.43
N MET A 82 18.06 -3.72 0.36
CA MET A 82 17.21 -3.41 1.49
C MET A 82 16.28 -4.56 1.83
N HIS A 83 16.10 -4.82 3.12
CA HIS A 83 15.10 -5.78 3.58
C HIS A 83 13.72 -5.11 3.66
N LEU A 84 12.90 -5.32 2.63
CA LEU A 84 11.55 -4.77 2.52
C LEU A 84 10.52 -5.89 2.50
N ASP A 85 9.45 -5.71 3.25
CA ASP A 85 8.30 -6.59 3.20
C ASP A 85 7.46 -6.31 1.93
N MET A 86 7.78 -7.04 0.86
CA MET A 86 7.09 -6.92 -0.41
C MET A 86 5.64 -7.43 -0.36
N ALA A 87 5.30 -8.27 0.61
CA ALA A 87 3.94 -8.73 0.83
C ALA A 87 3.06 -7.56 1.30
N SER A 88 3.53 -6.81 2.30
CA SER A 88 2.83 -5.61 2.78
C SER A 88 2.65 -4.54 1.70
N ILE A 89 3.65 -4.35 0.84
CA ILE A 89 3.57 -3.44 -0.30
C ILE A 89 2.51 -3.93 -1.30
N THR A 90 2.52 -5.22 -1.63
CA THR A 90 1.55 -5.85 -2.53
C THR A 90 0.13 -5.73 -1.99
N ASP A 91 -0.07 -5.91 -0.69
CA ASP A 91 -1.38 -5.77 -0.05
C ASP A 91 -1.89 -4.34 -0.06
N SER A 92 -0.99 -3.35 0.05
CA SER A 92 -1.34 -1.93 -0.09
C SER A 92 -1.83 -1.62 -1.52
N ILE A 93 -1.13 -2.12 -2.55
CA ILE A 93 -1.53 -2.00 -3.95
C ILE A 93 -2.91 -2.65 -4.16
N ARG A 94 -3.07 -3.91 -3.71
CA ARG A 94 -4.32 -4.66 -3.82
C ARG A 94 -5.48 -3.90 -3.19
N THR A 95 -5.29 -3.40 -1.98
CA THR A 95 -6.30 -2.66 -1.24
C THR A 95 -6.75 -1.41 -2.00
N LYS A 96 -5.80 -0.65 -2.55
CA LYS A 96 -6.10 0.57 -3.31
C LYS A 96 -6.85 0.25 -4.60
N LEU A 97 -6.43 -0.79 -5.32
CA LEU A 97 -7.08 -1.22 -6.56
C LEU A 97 -8.49 -1.80 -6.32
N ILE A 98 -8.71 -2.55 -5.24
CA ILE A 98 -10.06 -3.01 -4.84
C ILE A 98 -10.97 -1.81 -4.55
N ARG A 99 -10.47 -0.83 -3.79
CA ARG A 99 -11.24 0.37 -3.43
C ARG A 99 -11.61 1.22 -4.65
N SER A 100 -10.80 1.23 -5.70
CA SER A 100 -11.10 1.92 -6.95
C SER A 100 -12.32 1.35 -7.68
N ARG A 101 -12.73 0.11 -7.35
CA ARG A 101 -13.80 -0.66 -8.01
C ARG A 101 -13.59 -0.89 -9.52
N ARG A 102 -12.40 -0.68 -10.02
CA ARG A 102 -12.05 -0.93 -11.42
C ARG A 102 -11.67 -2.39 -11.66
N PHE A 103 -11.20 -3.09 -10.62
CA PHE A 103 -10.73 -4.46 -10.69
C PHE A 103 -11.45 -5.36 -9.67
N ARG A 104 -11.43 -6.65 -9.94
CA ARG A 104 -11.77 -7.72 -9.00
C ARG A 104 -10.50 -8.51 -8.71
N PHE A 105 -10.41 -9.08 -7.54
CA PHE A 105 -9.26 -9.89 -7.12
C PHE A 105 -9.72 -11.27 -6.72
N MET A 106 -8.85 -12.26 -6.94
CA MET A 106 -8.99 -13.59 -6.37
C MET A 106 -8.12 -13.66 -5.11
N ASP A 107 -8.68 -14.22 -4.06
CA ASP A 107 -7.89 -14.61 -2.92
C ASP A 107 -7.36 -16.03 -3.16
N ARG A 108 -6.04 -16.16 -3.14
CA ARG A 108 -5.36 -17.46 -3.27
C ARG A 108 -4.85 -18.01 -1.96
N THR A 109 -4.90 -17.21 -0.89
CA THR A 109 -4.39 -17.61 0.42
C THR A 109 -5.29 -18.65 1.06
N THR A 110 -6.58 -18.58 0.80
CA THR A 110 -7.61 -19.50 1.33
C THR A 110 -8.06 -20.57 0.32
N SER A 111 -7.41 -20.68 -0.83
CA SER A 111 -7.87 -21.55 -1.92
C SER A 111 -8.04 -23.03 -1.53
N ALA A 112 -7.22 -23.55 -0.62
CA ALA A 112 -7.35 -24.92 -0.12
C ALA A 112 -8.58 -25.06 0.78
N ASP A 113 -8.81 -24.10 1.66
CA ASP A 113 -9.97 -24.06 2.57
C ASP A 113 -11.26 -23.87 1.76
N ASP A 114 -11.22 -23.01 0.72
CA ASP A 114 -12.34 -22.80 -0.20
C ASP A 114 -12.75 -24.09 -0.90
N LEU A 115 -11.77 -24.87 -1.38
CA LEU A 115 -12.02 -26.16 -2.01
C LEU A 115 -12.65 -27.16 -1.03
N GLN A 116 -12.15 -27.21 0.19
CA GLN A 116 -12.72 -28.05 1.24
C GLN A 116 -14.15 -27.62 1.55
N PHE A 117 -14.40 -26.34 1.71
CA PHE A 117 -15.74 -25.78 1.98
C PHE A 117 -16.73 -26.07 0.84
N MET A 118 -16.29 -25.96 -0.43
CA MET A 118 -17.12 -26.31 -1.59
C MET A 118 -17.47 -27.80 -1.62
N ASN A 119 -16.49 -28.67 -1.33
CA ASN A 119 -16.72 -30.11 -1.24
C ASN A 119 -17.69 -30.45 -0.10
N ASP A 120 -17.54 -29.83 1.06
CA ASP A 120 -18.42 -30.02 2.19
C ASP A 120 -19.87 -29.60 1.87
N GLN A 121 -20.05 -28.48 1.18
CA GLN A 121 -21.38 -28.07 0.69
C GLN A 121 -21.99 -29.07 -0.29
N ALA A 122 -21.18 -29.66 -1.13
CA ALA A 122 -21.65 -30.64 -2.14
C ALA A 122 -22.01 -31.98 -1.50
N LEU A 123 -21.35 -32.38 -0.40
CA LEU A 123 -21.47 -33.71 0.19
C LEU A 123 -22.46 -33.80 1.37
N ASN A 124 -22.62 -32.71 2.13
CA ASN A 124 -23.31 -32.76 3.43
C ASN A 124 -24.84 -32.71 3.38
N GLY A 125 -25.47 -32.66 2.22
CA GLY A 125 -26.93 -32.72 2.07
C GLY A 125 -27.72 -31.58 2.73
N MET A 126 -27.04 -30.65 3.41
CA MET A 126 -27.63 -29.48 4.07
C MET A 126 -27.82 -28.30 3.12
N THR A 127 -27.15 -28.33 1.98
CA THR A 127 -27.20 -27.28 0.97
C THR A 127 -27.99 -27.79 -0.23
N ASP A 128 -28.89 -26.96 -0.76
CA ASP A 128 -29.57 -27.23 -2.01
C ASP A 128 -28.53 -27.49 -3.12
N GLN A 129 -28.50 -28.74 -3.63
CA GLN A 129 -27.52 -29.19 -4.66
C GLN A 129 -27.54 -28.32 -5.92
N ALA A 130 -28.69 -27.68 -6.23
CA ALA A 130 -28.82 -26.78 -7.36
C ALA A 130 -28.12 -25.42 -7.11
N LYS A 131 -27.87 -25.07 -5.84
CA LYS A 131 -27.24 -23.82 -5.43
C LYS A 131 -25.79 -24.01 -4.97
N ALA A 132 -25.33 -25.24 -4.79
CA ALA A 132 -23.97 -25.52 -4.38
C ALA A 132 -22.99 -25.03 -5.45
N ILE A 133 -21.94 -24.30 -4.99
CA ILE A 133 -20.87 -23.85 -5.87
C ILE A 133 -19.98 -25.05 -6.20
N ARG A 134 -19.87 -25.37 -7.49
CA ARG A 134 -19.04 -26.48 -7.95
C ARG A 134 -17.59 -26.07 -8.13
N THR A 135 -16.68 -26.97 -7.80
CA THR A 135 -15.24 -26.78 -8.08
C THR A 135 -15.03 -26.44 -9.57
N GLY A 136 -14.19 -25.43 -9.84
CA GLY A 136 -13.92 -24.95 -11.21
C GLY A 136 -14.84 -23.83 -11.70
N GLN A 137 -15.81 -23.39 -10.91
CA GLN A 137 -16.64 -22.21 -11.23
C GLN A 137 -16.01 -20.87 -10.81
N GLN A 138 -14.84 -20.89 -10.17
CA GLN A 138 -14.13 -19.66 -9.79
C GLN A 138 -13.65 -18.92 -11.04
N SER A 139 -13.73 -17.60 -10.99
CA SER A 139 -13.23 -16.75 -12.08
C SER A 139 -11.71 -16.88 -12.21
N ALA A 140 -11.22 -17.02 -13.45
CA ALA A 140 -9.78 -16.97 -13.71
C ALA A 140 -9.27 -15.53 -13.74
N ALA A 141 -8.00 -15.33 -13.38
CA ALA A 141 -7.36 -14.05 -13.58
C ALA A 141 -7.27 -13.72 -15.07
N GLN A 142 -7.63 -12.50 -15.44
CA GLN A 142 -7.59 -11.99 -16.80
C GLN A 142 -6.38 -11.06 -16.99
N MET A 143 -5.94 -10.44 -15.94
CA MET A 143 -4.81 -9.50 -15.90
C MET A 143 -3.85 -9.86 -14.80
N TYR A 144 -2.60 -9.47 -15.00
CA TYR A 144 -1.49 -9.74 -14.09
C TYR A 144 -0.65 -8.50 -13.85
N LEU A 145 -0.58 -8.05 -12.60
CA LEU A 145 0.28 -6.96 -12.18
C LEU A 145 1.56 -7.55 -11.59
N TYR A 146 2.70 -7.12 -12.12
CA TYR A 146 4.02 -7.53 -11.66
C TYR A 146 5.00 -6.36 -11.71
N GLY A 147 6.13 -6.49 -11.02
CA GLY A 147 7.11 -5.43 -10.99
C GLY A 147 8.34 -5.79 -10.20
N ALA A 148 9.19 -4.80 -10.03
CA ALA A 148 10.39 -4.93 -9.20
C ALA A 148 10.83 -3.60 -8.62
N LEU A 149 11.42 -3.66 -7.44
CA LEU A 149 12.28 -2.63 -6.90
C LEU A 149 13.73 -3.01 -7.19
N THR A 150 14.46 -2.15 -7.90
CA THR A 150 15.90 -2.30 -8.19
C THR A 150 16.70 -1.22 -7.53
N GLU A 151 17.98 -1.47 -7.27
CA GLU A 151 18.92 -0.52 -6.68
C GLU A 151 20.14 -0.40 -7.57
N MET A 152 20.57 0.83 -7.82
CA MET A 152 21.88 1.15 -8.36
C MET A 152 22.62 1.99 -7.33
N ARG A 153 23.88 1.63 -7.08
CA ARG A 153 24.73 2.30 -6.10
C ARG A 153 26.02 2.76 -6.75
N GLN A 154 26.35 4.02 -6.52
CA GLN A 154 27.62 4.61 -6.96
C GLN A 154 28.28 5.32 -5.78
N THR A 155 29.58 5.15 -5.62
CA THR A 155 30.36 5.86 -4.59
C THR A 155 31.49 6.62 -5.27
N VAL A 156 31.52 7.94 -5.08
CA VAL A 156 32.57 8.84 -5.60
C VAL A 156 32.97 9.77 -4.48
N ASP A 157 34.28 9.90 -4.23
CA ASP A 157 34.87 10.81 -3.24
C ASP A 157 34.25 10.74 -1.83
N GLY A 158 33.88 9.53 -1.39
CA GLY A 158 33.27 9.31 -0.07
C GLY A 158 31.76 9.59 0.00
N VAL A 159 31.17 10.12 -1.06
CA VAL A 159 29.72 10.28 -1.21
C VAL A 159 29.15 9.03 -1.88
N THR A 160 28.11 8.47 -1.28
CA THR A 160 27.40 7.32 -1.85
C THR A 160 26.02 7.75 -2.31
N ASP A 161 25.81 7.67 -3.61
CA ASP A 161 24.51 7.80 -4.26
C ASP A 161 23.84 6.44 -4.40
N ARG A 162 22.57 6.37 -4.02
CA ARG A 162 21.73 5.20 -4.22
C ARG A 162 20.48 5.60 -4.99
N TYR A 163 20.27 4.95 -6.11
CA TYR A 163 19.10 5.12 -6.96
C TYR A 163 18.25 3.87 -6.83
N TYR A 164 17.03 4.06 -6.37
CA TYR A 164 16.03 3.02 -6.33
C TYR A 164 15.01 3.27 -7.41
N LYS A 165 14.74 2.25 -8.21
CA LYS A 165 13.75 2.30 -9.26
C LYS A 165 12.67 1.26 -9.01
N PHE A 166 11.43 1.73 -8.89
CA PHE A 166 10.27 0.88 -8.76
C PHE A 166 9.54 0.85 -10.09
N THR A 167 9.38 -0.35 -10.67
CA THR A 167 8.69 -0.55 -11.94
C THR A 167 7.48 -1.42 -11.71
N LEU A 168 6.33 -1.04 -12.27
CA LEU A 168 5.10 -1.83 -12.31
C LEU A 168 4.66 -2.01 -13.75
N ASN A 169 4.20 -3.21 -14.08
CA ASN A 169 3.65 -3.57 -15.38
C ASN A 169 2.33 -4.30 -15.20
N LEU A 170 1.35 -3.95 -16.00
CA LEU A 170 0.08 -4.65 -16.09
C LEU A 170 -0.01 -5.37 -17.43
N LYS A 171 -0.23 -6.66 -17.38
CA LYS A 171 -0.29 -7.54 -18.54
C LYS A 171 -1.68 -8.13 -18.70
N ASP A 172 -2.19 -8.13 -19.92
CA ASP A 172 -3.32 -8.95 -20.30
C ASP A 172 -2.87 -10.40 -20.51
N LEU A 173 -3.49 -11.34 -19.79
CA LEU A 173 -3.09 -12.75 -19.86
C LEU A 173 -3.58 -13.45 -21.15
N LYS A 174 -4.58 -12.90 -21.82
CA LYS A 174 -5.12 -13.46 -23.05
C LYS A 174 -4.25 -13.12 -24.25
N SER A 175 -3.87 -11.84 -24.39
CA SER A 175 -3.02 -11.38 -25.51
C SER A 175 -1.54 -11.56 -25.22
N GLY A 176 -1.15 -11.54 -23.94
CA GLY A 176 0.24 -11.52 -23.51
C GLY A 176 0.88 -10.12 -23.54
N GLU A 177 0.13 -9.10 -23.88
CA GLU A 177 0.60 -7.72 -24.02
C GLU A 177 0.66 -7.00 -22.69
N ILE A 178 1.65 -6.09 -22.55
CA ILE A 178 1.70 -5.14 -21.45
C ILE A 178 0.85 -3.96 -21.85
N ILE A 179 -0.27 -3.78 -21.15
CA ILE A 179 -1.28 -2.76 -21.45
C ILE A 179 -1.10 -1.48 -20.63
N TRP A 180 -0.26 -1.55 -19.59
CA TRP A 180 0.12 -0.39 -18.80
C TRP A 180 1.46 -0.64 -18.13
N THR A 181 2.26 0.41 -18.01
CA THR A 181 3.53 0.41 -17.26
C THR A 181 3.77 1.77 -16.63
N ASP A 182 4.41 1.79 -15.47
CA ASP A 182 4.92 3.00 -14.84
C ASP A 182 6.24 2.71 -14.13
N GLU A 183 7.05 3.76 -14.01
CA GLU A 183 8.36 3.72 -13.39
C GLU A 183 8.56 4.96 -12.52
N GLN A 184 9.00 4.75 -11.29
CA GLN A 184 9.32 5.84 -10.37
C GLN A 184 10.70 5.65 -9.78
N GLU A 185 11.47 6.74 -9.73
CA GLU A 185 12.81 6.76 -9.18
C GLU A 185 12.84 7.50 -7.84
N ILE A 186 13.64 6.96 -6.91
CA ILE A 186 13.93 7.56 -5.61
C ILE A 186 15.45 7.64 -5.48
N ARG A 187 15.99 8.86 -5.35
CA ARG A 187 17.41 9.08 -5.10
C ARG A 187 17.64 9.34 -3.63
N LYS A 188 18.62 8.67 -3.05
CA LYS A 188 19.12 8.88 -1.70
C LYS A 188 20.63 9.11 -1.74
N GLU A 189 21.09 10.15 -1.06
CA GLU A 189 22.49 10.54 -0.98
C GLU A 189 22.97 10.45 0.46
N SER A 190 24.14 9.87 0.67
CA SER A 190 24.78 9.83 1.98
C SER A 190 26.20 10.32 1.91
N GLU A 191 26.53 11.34 2.68
CA GLU A 191 27.90 11.76 2.91
C GLU A 191 28.49 10.96 4.06
N ARG A 192 29.73 10.51 3.90
CA ARG A 192 30.46 9.87 4.97
C ARG A 192 30.97 11.00 5.89
N SER A 193 30.35 11.16 7.04
CA SER A 193 30.88 12.03 8.11
C SER A 193 32.23 11.43 8.55
N VAL A 194 33.31 12.08 8.22
CA VAL A 194 34.67 11.75 8.69
C VAL A 194 34.83 12.47 10.03
N PHE A 195 34.69 11.73 11.14
CA PHE A 195 35.12 12.16 12.45
C PHE A 195 36.51 11.54 12.74
#